data_0fdc3bd4b3df8e45cdf22cdc1a0beb2d
#
_entry.id   0fdc3bd4b3df8e45cdf22cdc1a0beb2d
#
_cell.length_a   1.000
_cell.length_b   1.000
_cell.length_c   1.000
_cell.angle_alpha   90.00
_cell.angle_beta   90.00
_cell.angle_gamma   90.00
#
_symmetry.space_group_name_H-M   'P 1'
#
loop_
_entity.id
_entity.type
_entity.pdbx_description
1 polymer ?
#
loop_
_entity_poly.entity_id
_entity_poly.type
_entity_poly.pdbx_seq_one_letter_code
_entity_poly.pdbx_strand_id
1 'polypeptide(L)'
;MSVTYKSQNQASQNQAVTKKRILVVDDHPIVRQGLALLINREPDLVACGEAEEATGAMHVLASARPDVLIVDISLNGPDGLDLLKNIRTTHPTLPVLILSMHEESIYAERSLRAGANGYIMKQEATEKVLVAVRRILGGEIYVSDHIANKMLKHYITGSGTLRNSSIADLSDRELEVFRLIGEGHGTRQIAEELHLSIKTVESYQAHIKEKLSLRSARELMQHAIQWNMNEKTA
;
A
#
# COMPACT_ATOMS: atom_id res chain seq x y z
N MET A 1 -38.38 7.10 -63.33
CA MET A 1 -37.11 6.79 -62.68
C MET A 1 -37.22 7.10 -61.17
N SER A 2 -37.51 6.10 -60.36
CA SER A 2 -37.70 6.24 -58.92
C SER A 2 -36.38 5.89 -58.23
N VAL A 3 -35.81 6.85 -57.52
CA VAL A 3 -34.60 6.66 -56.76
C VAL A 3 -35.00 6.30 -55.35
N THR A 4 -34.75 5.02 -54.96
CA THR A 4 -35.02 4.50 -53.63
C THR A 4 -33.84 4.86 -52.69
N TYR A 5 -34.06 5.78 -51.72
CA TYR A 5 -33.13 6.06 -50.64
C TYR A 5 -33.13 4.89 -49.64
N LYS A 6 -32.04 4.15 -49.60
CA LYS A 6 -31.76 3.20 -48.54
C LYS A 6 -31.28 3.98 -47.32
N SER A 7 -32.11 4.11 -46.30
CA SER A 7 -31.74 4.53 -44.96
C SER A 7 -30.85 3.45 -44.33
N GLN A 8 -29.55 3.72 -44.24
CA GLN A 8 -28.65 2.90 -43.42
C GLN A 8 -28.85 3.24 -41.96
N ASN A 9 -29.56 2.40 -41.27
CA ASN A 9 -29.73 2.44 -39.82
C ASN A 9 -28.42 2.03 -39.19
N GLN A 10 -27.60 3.03 -38.77
CA GLN A 10 -26.43 2.81 -37.90
C GLN A 10 -26.95 2.48 -36.51
N ALA A 11 -27.16 1.22 -36.24
CA ALA A 11 -27.30 0.72 -34.89
C ALA A 11 -25.94 0.91 -34.19
N SER A 12 -25.78 2.03 -33.48
CA SER A 12 -24.73 2.20 -32.49
C SER A 12 -24.90 1.10 -31.46
N GLN A 13 -24.07 0.08 -31.55
CA GLN A 13 -23.94 -0.93 -30.51
C GLN A 13 -23.36 -0.24 -29.29
N ASN A 14 -24.24 0.14 -28.38
CA ASN A 14 -23.89 0.58 -27.04
C ASN A 14 -23.35 -0.64 -26.29
N GLN A 15 -22.07 -0.98 -26.49
CA GLN A 15 -21.38 -1.96 -25.67
C GLN A 15 -21.36 -1.38 -24.27
N ALA A 16 -22.19 -1.91 -23.39
CA ALA A 16 -22.12 -1.61 -21.96
C ALA A 16 -20.69 -1.90 -21.49
N VAL A 17 -19.93 -0.86 -21.23
CA VAL A 17 -18.57 -0.98 -20.71
C VAL A 17 -18.68 -1.67 -19.36
N THR A 18 -18.21 -2.90 -19.28
CA THR A 18 -18.18 -3.64 -18.01
C THR A 18 -17.24 -2.91 -17.06
N LYS A 19 -17.79 -2.30 -16.02
CA LYS A 19 -17.02 -1.53 -15.04
C LYS A 19 -16.03 -2.44 -14.32
N LYS A 20 -14.80 -1.95 -14.15
CA LYS A 20 -13.77 -2.60 -13.34
C LYS A 20 -14.11 -2.47 -11.87
N ARG A 21 -14.00 -3.58 -11.16
CA ARG A 21 -14.44 -3.77 -9.78
C ARG A 21 -13.28 -3.53 -8.82
N ILE A 22 -13.46 -2.61 -7.87
CA ILE A 22 -12.41 -2.21 -6.94
C ILE A 22 -12.88 -2.49 -5.51
N LEU A 23 -12.06 -3.22 -4.74
CA LEU A 23 -12.25 -3.41 -3.32
C LEU A 23 -11.34 -2.45 -2.57
N VAL A 24 -11.90 -1.70 -1.61
CA VAL A 24 -11.16 -0.75 -0.76
C VAL A 24 -11.03 -1.33 0.65
N VAL A 25 -9.79 -1.37 1.16
CA VAL A 25 -9.45 -1.86 2.50
C VAL A 25 -8.68 -0.77 3.24
N ASP A 26 -9.33 -0.14 4.21
CA ASP A 26 -8.76 0.96 5.01
C ASP A 26 -9.53 1.02 6.33
N ASP A 27 -8.88 1.16 7.47
CA ASP A 27 -9.53 1.23 8.78
C ASP A 27 -10.17 2.60 9.07
N HIS A 28 -9.81 3.65 8.28
CA HIS A 28 -10.39 4.98 8.39
C HIS A 28 -11.67 5.12 7.57
N PRO A 29 -12.86 5.24 8.19
CA PRO A 29 -14.15 5.29 7.46
C PRO A 29 -14.24 6.42 6.44
N ILE A 30 -13.68 7.61 6.77
CA ILE A 30 -13.72 8.79 5.88
C ILE A 30 -12.90 8.54 4.60
N VAL A 31 -11.72 7.92 4.73
CA VAL A 31 -10.88 7.59 3.58
C VAL A 31 -11.58 6.56 2.70
N ARG A 32 -12.10 5.49 3.31
CA ARG A 32 -12.81 4.41 2.63
C ARG A 32 -14.00 4.93 1.83
N GLN A 33 -14.89 5.70 2.49
CA GLN A 33 -16.06 6.31 1.84
C GLN A 33 -15.66 7.32 0.75
N GLY A 34 -14.63 8.13 0.99
CA GLY A 34 -14.12 9.08 0.02
C GLY A 34 -13.60 8.40 -1.25
N LEU A 35 -12.85 7.32 -1.11
CA LEU A 35 -12.35 6.52 -2.23
C LEU A 35 -13.49 5.85 -2.99
N ALA A 36 -14.45 5.24 -2.29
CA ALA A 36 -15.62 4.62 -2.92
C ALA A 36 -16.44 5.64 -3.74
N LEU A 37 -16.61 6.85 -3.20
CA LEU A 37 -17.31 7.93 -3.89
C LEU A 37 -16.56 8.40 -5.14
N LEU A 38 -15.24 8.56 -5.04
CA LEU A 38 -14.36 8.93 -6.15
C LEU A 38 -14.41 7.89 -7.26
N ILE A 39 -14.28 6.61 -6.91
CA ILE A 39 -14.33 5.48 -7.84
C ILE A 39 -15.69 5.40 -8.54
N ASN A 40 -16.79 5.51 -7.79
CA ASN A 40 -18.15 5.36 -8.33
C ASN A 40 -18.58 6.53 -9.26
N ARG A 41 -17.86 7.66 -9.25
CA ARG A 41 -18.06 8.76 -10.21
C ARG A 41 -17.52 8.43 -11.59
N GLU A 42 -16.62 7.46 -11.71
CA GLU A 42 -16.03 7.08 -12.98
C GLU A 42 -16.95 6.15 -13.79
N PRO A 43 -17.04 6.36 -15.11
CA PRO A 43 -17.92 5.53 -15.97
C PRO A 43 -17.42 4.11 -16.13
N ASP A 44 -16.12 3.87 -15.96
CA ASP A 44 -15.42 2.61 -16.20
C ASP A 44 -15.09 1.83 -14.91
N LEU A 45 -15.34 2.42 -13.73
CA LEU A 45 -14.99 1.84 -12.42
C LEU A 45 -16.21 1.68 -11.52
N VAL A 46 -16.12 0.77 -10.54
CA VAL A 46 -17.10 0.61 -9.47
C VAL A 46 -16.44 0.09 -8.19
N ALA A 47 -16.73 0.71 -7.05
CA ALA A 47 -16.38 0.17 -5.75
C ALA A 47 -17.31 -1.02 -5.46
N CYS A 48 -16.75 -2.23 -5.48
CA CYS A 48 -17.53 -3.47 -5.36
C CYS A 48 -17.61 -4.00 -3.92
N GLY A 49 -16.90 -3.37 -3.00
CA GLY A 49 -16.89 -3.70 -1.59
C GLY A 49 -15.91 -2.83 -0.81
N GLU A 50 -16.09 -2.86 0.50
CA GLU A 50 -15.26 -2.16 1.47
C GLU A 50 -14.94 -3.10 2.64
N ALA A 51 -13.76 -2.96 3.24
CA ALA A 51 -13.38 -3.65 4.46
C ALA A 51 -12.54 -2.72 5.35
N GLU A 52 -12.64 -2.90 6.66
CA GLU A 52 -11.89 -2.09 7.63
C GLU A 52 -10.67 -2.83 8.21
N GLU A 53 -10.62 -4.14 8.01
CA GLU A 53 -9.55 -5.01 8.53
C GLU A 53 -9.22 -6.14 7.54
N ALA A 54 -8.07 -6.78 7.75
CA ALA A 54 -7.56 -7.83 6.87
C ALA A 54 -8.50 -9.05 6.78
N THR A 55 -9.11 -9.46 7.89
CA THR A 55 -10.05 -10.60 7.94
C THR A 55 -11.31 -10.32 7.13
N GLY A 56 -11.90 -9.13 7.30
CA GLY A 56 -13.05 -8.68 6.53
C GLY A 56 -12.73 -8.58 5.05
N ALA A 57 -11.54 -8.10 4.69
CA ALA A 57 -11.08 -8.01 3.31
C ALA A 57 -11.08 -9.37 2.60
N MET A 58 -10.58 -10.43 3.26
CA MET A 58 -10.56 -11.78 2.70
C MET A 58 -11.98 -12.33 2.45
N HIS A 59 -12.93 -12.05 3.33
CA HIS A 59 -14.34 -12.43 3.13
C HIS A 59 -14.98 -11.71 1.94
N VAL A 60 -14.79 -10.39 1.84
CA VAL A 60 -15.32 -9.59 0.73
C VAL A 60 -14.65 -9.99 -0.59
N LEU A 61 -13.35 -10.28 -0.58
CA LEU A 61 -12.59 -10.73 -1.75
C LEU A 61 -13.22 -11.97 -2.39
N ALA A 62 -13.59 -12.96 -1.58
CA ALA A 62 -14.19 -14.22 -2.06
C ALA A 62 -15.54 -14.01 -2.77
N SER A 63 -16.35 -13.06 -2.29
CA SER A 63 -17.70 -12.78 -2.80
C SER A 63 -17.72 -11.72 -3.91
N ALA A 64 -16.96 -10.64 -3.74
CA ALA A 64 -16.99 -9.49 -4.62
C ALA A 64 -16.17 -9.65 -5.91
N ARG A 65 -15.19 -10.58 -5.94
CA ARG A 65 -14.32 -10.81 -7.11
C ARG A 65 -13.82 -9.51 -7.74
N PRO A 66 -13.03 -8.71 -7.03
CA PRO A 66 -12.50 -7.44 -7.55
C PRO A 66 -11.48 -7.67 -8.67
N ASP A 67 -11.37 -6.69 -9.57
CA ASP A 67 -10.28 -6.60 -10.56
C ASP A 67 -9.02 -5.95 -9.95
N VAL A 68 -9.17 -5.13 -8.90
CA VAL A 68 -8.08 -4.44 -8.18
C VAL A 68 -8.45 -4.31 -6.71
N LEU A 69 -7.44 -4.40 -5.83
CA LEU A 69 -7.54 -3.98 -4.44
C LEU A 69 -6.80 -2.68 -4.21
N ILE A 70 -7.38 -1.82 -3.37
CA ILE A 70 -6.69 -0.70 -2.73
C ILE A 70 -6.58 -1.06 -1.25
N VAL A 71 -5.37 -1.08 -0.71
CA VAL A 71 -5.09 -1.55 0.66
C VAL A 71 -4.26 -0.53 1.42
N ASP A 72 -4.76 -0.10 2.57
CA ASP A 72 -3.95 0.65 3.54
C ASP A 72 -2.90 -0.27 4.19
N ILE A 73 -1.68 0.25 4.39
CA ILE A 73 -0.66 -0.45 5.17
C ILE A 73 -1.06 -0.52 6.65
N SER A 74 -1.54 0.58 7.21
CA SER A 74 -1.76 0.77 8.65
C SER A 74 -3.13 0.25 9.09
N LEU A 75 -3.45 -1.01 8.82
CA LEU A 75 -4.69 -1.62 9.27
C LEU A 75 -4.62 -2.00 10.76
N ASN A 76 -5.77 -1.95 11.44
CA ASN A 76 -5.92 -2.49 12.78
C ASN A 76 -5.75 -4.02 12.76
N GLY A 77 -4.84 -4.55 13.59
CA GLY A 77 -4.53 -5.99 13.64
C GLY A 77 -3.38 -6.36 12.68
N PRO A 78 -3.52 -7.41 11.85
CA PRO A 78 -2.57 -7.72 10.79
C PRO A 78 -2.47 -6.55 9.82
N ASP A 79 -1.24 -6.10 9.53
CA ASP A 79 -1.04 -4.95 8.67
C ASP A 79 -1.36 -5.24 7.18
N GLY A 80 -1.43 -4.18 6.38
CA GLY A 80 -1.78 -4.29 4.97
C GLY A 80 -0.76 -5.08 4.15
N LEU A 81 0.51 -5.12 4.54
CA LEU A 81 1.52 -5.93 3.86
C LEU A 81 1.38 -7.42 4.21
N ASP A 82 0.95 -7.77 5.43
CA ASP A 82 0.62 -9.15 5.78
C ASP A 82 -0.65 -9.61 5.04
N LEU A 83 -1.64 -8.73 4.92
CA LEU A 83 -2.80 -8.99 4.06
C LEU A 83 -2.37 -9.23 2.60
N LEU A 84 -1.47 -8.39 2.06
CA LEU A 84 -0.93 -8.54 0.70
C LEU A 84 -0.25 -9.91 0.51
N LYS A 85 0.61 -10.34 1.44
CA LYS A 85 1.25 -11.66 1.41
C LYS A 85 0.21 -12.78 1.36
N ASN A 86 -0.85 -12.70 2.18
CA ASN A 86 -1.95 -13.66 2.18
C ASN A 86 -2.72 -13.67 0.84
N ILE A 87 -2.97 -12.49 0.27
CA ILE A 87 -3.59 -12.36 -1.06
C ILE A 87 -2.71 -13.03 -2.12
N ARG A 88 -1.40 -12.86 -2.10
CA ARG A 88 -0.49 -13.47 -3.08
C ARG A 88 -0.49 -15.00 -3.03
N THR A 89 -0.78 -15.62 -1.88
CA THR A 89 -0.91 -17.09 -1.80
C THR A 89 -2.19 -17.61 -2.45
N THR A 90 -3.28 -16.84 -2.40
CA THR A 90 -4.61 -17.28 -2.88
C THR A 90 -4.99 -16.65 -4.22
N HIS A 91 -4.52 -15.45 -4.49
CA HIS A 91 -4.82 -14.64 -5.69
C HIS A 91 -3.52 -14.03 -6.25
N PRO A 92 -2.60 -14.83 -6.82
CA PRO A 92 -1.25 -14.38 -7.18
C PRO A 92 -1.22 -13.27 -8.23
N THR A 93 -2.23 -13.19 -9.08
CA THR A 93 -2.31 -12.22 -10.19
C THR A 93 -3.21 -11.01 -9.93
N LEU A 94 -3.91 -10.97 -8.78
CA LEU A 94 -4.82 -9.88 -8.47
C LEU A 94 -4.03 -8.58 -8.23
N PRO A 95 -4.26 -7.51 -9.01
CA PRO A 95 -3.56 -6.25 -8.81
C PRO A 95 -3.88 -5.61 -7.44
N VAL A 96 -2.84 -5.13 -6.76
CA VAL A 96 -2.96 -4.47 -5.45
C VAL A 96 -2.22 -3.13 -5.48
N LEU A 97 -2.95 -2.06 -5.16
CA LEU A 97 -2.43 -0.72 -4.92
C LEU A 97 -2.35 -0.49 -3.42
N ILE A 98 -1.18 -0.15 -2.92
CA ILE A 98 -0.98 0.24 -1.53
C ILE A 98 -1.24 1.73 -1.37
N LEU A 99 -2.03 2.09 -0.37
CA LEU A 99 -2.15 3.44 0.16
C LEU A 99 -1.48 3.50 1.53
N SER A 100 -0.81 4.62 1.84
CA SER A 100 -0.15 4.76 3.13
C SER A 100 0.03 6.22 3.53
N MET A 101 -0.01 6.48 4.84
CA MET A 101 0.46 7.75 5.41
C MET A 101 1.99 7.81 5.51
N HIS A 102 2.68 6.67 5.35
CA HIS A 102 4.11 6.56 5.51
C HIS A 102 4.87 7.03 4.27
N GLU A 103 6.12 7.46 4.49
CA GLU A 103 6.99 7.92 3.42
C GLU A 103 7.24 6.83 2.37
N GLU A 104 7.09 7.19 1.12
CA GLU A 104 7.24 6.32 -0.03
C GLU A 104 8.66 5.74 -0.12
N SER A 105 9.68 6.52 0.24
CA SER A 105 11.10 6.13 0.22
C SER A 105 11.41 4.86 1.01
N ILE A 106 10.61 4.57 2.04
CA ILE A 106 10.80 3.45 2.97
C ILE A 106 9.90 2.26 2.59
N TYR A 107 8.63 2.54 2.32
CA TYR A 107 7.62 1.49 2.21
C TYR A 107 7.29 1.05 0.78
N ALA A 108 7.54 1.89 -0.24
CA ALA A 108 7.20 1.53 -1.62
C ALA A 108 7.97 0.29 -2.10
N GLU A 109 9.29 0.24 -1.88
CA GLU A 109 10.11 -0.90 -2.29
C GLU A 109 9.71 -2.19 -1.56
N ARG A 110 9.41 -2.10 -0.25
CA ARG A 110 8.93 -3.24 0.55
C ARG A 110 7.58 -3.74 0.03
N SER A 111 6.66 -2.83 -0.27
CA SER A 111 5.35 -3.15 -0.84
C SER A 111 5.47 -3.86 -2.19
N LEU A 112 6.30 -3.34 -3.09
CA LEU A 112 6.54 -3.96 -4.40
C LEU A 112 7.19 -5.35 -4.26
N ARG A 113 8.15 -5.52 -3.36
CA ARG A 113 8.77 -6.83 -3.06
C ARG A 113 7.77 -7.82 -2.46
N ALA A 114 6.80 -7.35 -1.67
CA ALA A 114 5.71 -8.17 -1.16
C ALA A 114 4.67 -8.52 -2.25
N GLY A 115 4.80 -7.92 -3.44
CA GLY A 115 3.97 -8.19 -4.59
C GLY A 115 2.90 -7.14 -4.89
N ALA A 116 2.97 -5.93 -4.31
CA ALA A 116 2.11 -4.82 -4.72
C ALA A 116 2.39 -4.42 -6.17
N ASN A 117 1.38 -3.91 -6.86
CA ASN A 117 1.49 -3.36 -8.20
C ASN A 117 1.64 -1.84 -8.21
N GLY A 118 1.47 -1.20 -7.05
CA GLY A 118 1.70 0.23 -6.92
C GLY A 118 1.67 0.69 -5.47
N TYR A 119 2.16 1.91 -5.27
CA TYR A 119 2.18 2.62 -4.00
C TYR A 119 1.81 4.08 -4.19
N ILE A 120 0.98 4.62 -3.31
CA ILE A 120 0.60 6.04 -3.26
C ILE A 120 0.55 6.47 -1.81
N MET A 121 1.03 7.66 -1.52
CA MET A 121 0.80 8.32 -0.24
C MET A 121 -0.66 8.76 -0.13
N LYS A 122 -1.31 8.55 1.02
CA LYS A 122 -2.73 8.94 1.24
C LYS A 122 -2.98 10.43 0.96
N GLN A 123 -2.00 11.29 1.20
CA GLN A 123 -2.08 12.73 0.91
C GLN A 123 -2.27 13.03 -0.58
N GLU A 124 -1.81 12.15 -1.47
CA GLU A 124 -1.90 12.29 -2.92
C GLU A 124 -3.06 11.48 -3.53
N ALA A 125 -3.77 10.69 -2.73
CA ALA A 125 -4.77 9.73 -3.20
C ALA A 125 -5.88 10.38 -4.02
N THR A 126 -6.36 11.56 -3.64
CA THR A 126 -7.44 12.26 -4.33
C THR A 126 -7.11 12.56 -5.80
N GLU A 127 -5.85 12.88 -6.09
CA GLU A 127 -5.41 13.25 -7.44
C GLU A 127 -4.91 12.04 -8.24
N LYS A 128 -4.27 11.07 -7.57
CA LYS A 128 -3.47 10.05 -8.24
C LYS A 128 -4.12 8.65 -8.26
N VAL A 129 -5.06 8.36 -7.34
CA VAL A 129 -5.57 7.00 -7.16
C VAL A 129 -6.23 6.44 -8.42
N LEU A 130 -7.03 7.22 -9.14
CA LEU A 130 -7.72 6.76 -10.36
C LEU A 130 -6.73 6.47 -11.49
N VAL A 131 -5.69 7.32 -11.62
CA VAL A 131 -4.61 7.12 -12.59
C VAL A 131 -3.85 5.84 -12.27
N ALA A 132 -3.48 5.63 -11.00
CA ALA A 132 -2.77 4.45 -10.56
C ALA A 132 -3.59 3.17 -10.79
N VAL A 133 -4.87 3.19 -10.41
CA VAL A 133 -5.78 2.05 -10.64
C VAL A 133 -5.82 1.66 -12.12
N ARG A 134 -5.96 2.62 -13.02
CA ARG A 134 -6.00 2.33 -14.47
C ARG A 134 -4.67 1.78 -14.99
N ARG A 135 -3.54 2.32 -14.53
CA ARG A 135 -2.21 1.82 -14.92
C ARG A 135 -1.98 0.39 -14.44
N ILE A 136 -2.28 0.07 -13.18
CA ILE A 136 -2.10 -1.28 -12.66
C ILE A 136 -3.10 -2.30 -13.26
N LEU A 137 -4.31 -1.86 -13.64
CA LEU A 137 -5.24 -2.67 -14.44
C LEU A 137 -4.68 -2.97 -15.84
N GLY A 138 -3.88 -2.07 -16.40
CA GLY A 138 -3.12 -2.25 -17.63
C GLY A 138 -1.87 -3.14 -17.48
N GLY A 139 -1.56 -3.60 -16.27
CA GLY A 139 -0.40 -4.43 -15.98
C GLY A 139 0.89 -3.64 -15.70
N GLU A 140 0.79 -2.32 -15.55
CA GLU A 140 1.93 -1.45 -15.21
C GLU A 140 2.15 -1.41 -13.69
N ILE A 141 3.38 -1.09 -13.28
CA ILE A 141 3.70 -0.73 -11.89
C ILE A 141 3.49 0.78 -11.73
N TYR A 142 2.89 1.18 -10.59
CA TYR A 142 2.68 2.59 -10.27
C TYR A 142 3.42 2.98 -8.99
N VAL A 143 4.42 3.81 -9.13
CA VAL A 143 5.14 4.51 -8.04
C VAL A 143 5.50 5.91 -8.52
N SER A 144 5.96 6.77 -7.60
CA SER A 144 6.49 8.08 -8.01
C SER A 144 7.74 7.94 -8.88
N ASP A 145 8.02 8.96 -9.68
CA ASP A 145 9.24 9.03 -10.49
C ASP A 145 10.50 8.97 -9.60
N HIS A 146 10.43 9.52 -8.39
CA HIS A 146 11.51 9.47 -7.42
C HIS A 146 11.87 8.01 -7.06
N ILE A 147 10.87 7.22 -6.69
CA ILE A 147 11.07 5.80 -6.33
C ILE A 147 11.49 4.98 -7.54
N ALA A 148 10.87 5.19 -8.69
CA ALA A 148 11.27 4.50 -9.92
C ALA A 148 12.75 4.76 -10.24
N ASN A 149 13.22 5.99 -10.16
CA ASN A 149 14.61 6.35 -10.36
C ASN A 149 15.54 5.77 -9.29
N LYS A 150 15.13 5.77 -8.02
CA LYS A 150 15.90 5.17 -6.90
C LYS A 150 16.09 3.66 -7.15
N MET A 151 15.02 2.95 -7.49
CA MET A 151 15.07 1.51 -7.77
C MET A 151 15.95 1.19 -9.00
N LEU A 152 15.84 1.99 -10.07
CA LEU A 152 16.65 1.84 -11.26
C LEU A 152 18.14 2.06 -10.97
N LYS A 153 18.48 3.09 -10.21
CA LYS A 153 19.86 3.32 -9.76
C LYS A 153 20.39 2.12 -8.98
N HIS A 154 19.63 1.60 -8.01
CA HIS A 154 20.03 0.41 -7.25
C HIS A 154 20.26 -0.80 -8.14
N TYR A 155 19.43 -1.01 -9.15
CA TYR A 155 19.60 -2.10 -10.12
C TYR A 155 20.87 -1.95 -10.97
N ILE A 156 21.14 -0.75 -11.50
CA ILE A 156 22.29 -0.46 -12.37
C ILE A 156 23.62 -0.52 -11.59
N THR A 157 23.67 0.01 -10.36
CA THR A 157 24.91 0.07 -9.57
C THR A 157 25.27 -1.27 -8.92
N GLY A 158 24.42 -2.28 -9.06
CA GLY A 158 24.64 -3.58 -8.42
C GLY A 158 24.66 -3.52 -6.89
N SER A 159 24.34 -2.35 -6.33
CA SER A 159 24.28 -2.14 -4.89
C SER A 159 23.07 -2.84 -4.33
N GLY A 160 23.09 -4.17 -4.31
CA GLY A 160 22.13 -5.01 -3.61
C GLY A 160 22.18 -4.82 -2.09
N THR A 161 22.32 -3.57 -1.63
CA THR A 161 22.70 -3.20 -0.27
C THR A 161 21.54 -3.15 0.73
N LEU A 162 20.32 -3.49 0.34
CA LEU A 162 19.32 -3.81 1.36
C LEU A 162 19.50 -5.24 1.94
N ARG A 163 20.40 -6.05 1.38
CA ARG A 163 20.73 -7.36 1.97
C ARG A 163 21.66 -7.28 3.19
N ASN A 164 22.30 -6.14 3.45
CA ASN A 164 23.27 -5.99 4.55
C ASN A 164 22.80 -5.07 5.69
N SER A 165 21.59 -4.51 5.64
CA SER A 165 21.06 -3.84 6.82
C SER A 165 20.13 -4.78 7.56
N SER A 166 20.46 -5.11 8.79
CA SER A 166 19.60 -5.82 9.74
C SER A 166 18.20 -5.16 9.89
N ILE A 167 18.04 -3.92 9.42
CA ILE A 167 16.77 -3.18 9.35
C ILE A 167 15.81 -3.79 8.30
N ALA A 168 16.34 -4.40 7.22
CA ALA A 168 15.51 -5.09 6.24
C ALA A 168 14.77 -6.31 6.83
N ASP A 169 15.29 -6.86 7.95
CA ASP A 169 14.74 -8.01 8.65
C ASP A 169 13.61 -7.62 9.64
N LEU A 170 13.42 -6.33 9.88
CA LEU A 170 12.32 -5.85 10.69
C LEU A 170 11.00 -6.07 9.95
N SER A 171 9.97 -6.57 10.64
CA SER A 171 8.61 -6.53 10.14
C SER A 171 8.15 -5.08 9.95
N ASP A 172 7.06 -4.88 9.23
CA ASP A 172 6.58 -3.53 8.93
C ASP A 172 6.18 -2.78 10.21
N ARG A 173 5.55 -3.47 11.17
CA ARG A 173 5.24 -2.92 12.51
C ARG A 173 6.47 -2.64 13.36
N GLU A 174 7.48 -3.49 13.31
CA GLU A 174 8.76 -3.24 13.99
C GLU A 174 9.48 -2.03 13.38
N LEU A 175 9.45 -1.89 12.07
CA LEU A 175 10.03 -0.75 11.37
C LEU A 175 9.31 0.56 11.72
N GLU A 176 7.98 0.53 11.82
CA GLU A 176 7.17 1.68 12.22
C GLU A 176 7.50 2.12 13.65
N VAL A 177 7.56 1.18 14.59
CA VAL A 177 8.01 1.45 15.97
C VAL A 177 9.43 1.97 15.99
N PHE A 178 10.35 1.40 15.20
CA PHE A 178 11.73 1.83 15.09
C PHE A 178 11.86 3.27 14.57
N ARG A 179 11.08 3.63 13.54
CA ARG A 179 11.02 4.98 13.00
C ARG A 179 10.57 6.00 14.05
N LEU A 180 9.48 5.71 14.76
CA LEU A 180 8.95 6.59 15.80
C LEU A 180 9.94 6.77 16.97
N ILE A 181 10.67 5.72 17.35
CA ILE A 181 11.76 5.84 18.32
C ILE A 181 12.83 6.82 17.81
N GLY A 182 13.19 6.74 16.53
CA GLY A 182 14.15 7.63 15.91
C GLY A 182 13.68 9.08 15.77
N GLU A 183 12.36 9.31 15.78
CA GLU A 183 11.73 10.63 15.85
C GLU A 183 11.63 11.17 17.27
N GLY A 184 12.04 10.40 18.28
CA GLY A 184 12.06 10.78 19.67
C GLY A 184 10.80 10.48 20.45
N HIS A 185 9.85 9.71 19.89
CA HIS A 185 8.64 9.32 20.60
C HIS A 185 8.94 8.29 21.70
N GLY A 186 8.37 8.54 22.90
CA GLY A 186 8.41 7.57 23.99
C GLY A 186 7.42 6.41 23.77
N THR A 187 7.64 5.28 24.46
CA THR A 187 6.81 4.07 24.35
C THR A 187 5.30 4.32 24.43
N ARG A 188 4.88 5.24 25.33
CA ARG A 188 3.48 5.61 25.51
C ARG A 188 2.93 6.38 24.31
N GLN A 189 3.68 7.32 23.78
CA GLN A 189 3.30 8.09 22.59
C GLN A 189 3.18 7.19 21.37
N ILE A 190 4.13 6.26 21.20
CA ILE A 190 4.07 5.25 20.13
C ILE A 190 2.81 4.38 20.26
N ALA A 191 2.49 3.95 21.48
CA ALA A 191 1.31 3.15 21.73
C ALA A 191 0.01 3.90 21.39
N GLU A 192 -0.07 5.19 21.72
CA GLU A 192 -1.20 6.06 21.40
C GLU A 192 -1.31 6.29 19.89
N GLU A 193 -0.21 6.59 19.20
CA GLU A 193 -0.16 6.88 17.78
C GLU A 193 -0.50 5.66 16.91
N LEU A 194 0.00 4.47 17.30
CA LEU A 194 -0.25 3.23 16.58
C LEU A 194 -1.51 2.46 17.04
N HIS A 195 -2.28 3.03 17.96
CA HIS A 195 -3.45 2.39 18.58
C HIS A 195 -3.14 1.01 19.18
N LEU A 196 -1.96 0.89 19.83
CA LEU A 196 -1.47 -0.33 20.46
C LEU A 196 -1.45 -0.23 21.98
N SER A 197 -1.32 -1.37 22.65
CA SER A 197 -0.99 -1.37 24.08
C SER A 197 0.50 -1.06 24.30
N ILE A 198 0.82 -0.42 25.44
CA ILE A 198 2.23 -0.16 25.84
C ILE A 198 3.03 -1.47 25.80
N LYS A 199 2.42 -2.55 26.30
CA LYS A 199 3.06 -3.89 26.34
C LYS A 199 3.37 -4.41 24.93
N THR A 200 2.52 -4.14 23.95
CA THR A 200 2.75 -4.51 22.54
C THR A 200 3.95 -3.76 21.98
N VAL A 201 4.05 -2.45 22.24
CA VAL A 201 5.20 -1.64 21.80
C VAL A 201 6.49 -2.12 22.46
N GLU A 202 6.46 -2.43 23.77
CA GLU A 202 7.62 -3.01 24.47
C GLU A 202 8.07 -4.34 23.85
N SER A 203 7.13 -5.18 23.43
CA SER A 203 7.43 -6.44 22.73
C SER A 203 8.10 -6.17 21.39
N TYR A 204 7.61 -5.20 20.59
CA TYR A 204 8.28 -4.79 19.35
C TYR A 204 9.69 -4.26 19.61
N GLN A 205 9.87 -3.41 20.61
CA GLN A 205 11.20 -2.92 20.98
C GLN A 205 12.16 -4.05 21.37
N ALA A 206 11.67 -5.10 22.04
CA ALA A 206 12.47 -6.28 22.37
C ALA A 206 12.88 -7.05 21.12
N HIS A 207 11.95 -7.34 20.21
CA HIS A 207 12.22 -8.02 18.95
C HIS A 207 13.16 -7.20 18.05
N ILE A 208 12.98 -5.89 17.96
CA ILE A 208 13.89 -5.01 17.20
C ILE A 208 15.32 -5.13 17.74
N LYS A 209 15.50 -5.04 19.07
CA LYS A 209 16.83 -5.19 19.68
C LYS A 209 17.44 -6.55 19.35
N GLU A 210 16.67 -7.62 19.41
CA GLU A 210 17.14 -8.96 19.08
C GLU A 210 17.58 -9.02 17.60
N LYS A 211 16.73 -8.61 16.66
CA LYS A 211 17.02 -8.63 15.21
C LYS A 211 18.20 -7.75 14.82
N LEU A 212 18.33 -6.60 15.45
CA LEU A 212 19.44 -5.66 15.22
C LEU A 212 20.66 -5.93 16.09
N SER A 213 20.64 -6.97 16.92
CA SER A 213 21.71 -7.33 17.86
C SER A 213 22.10 -6.18 18.81
N LEU A 214 21.12 -5.39 19.25
CA LEU A 214 21.28 -4.25 20.15
C LEU A 214 21.10 -4.67 21.61
N ARG A 215 21.96 -4.16 22.51
CA ARG A 215 22.02 -4.59 23.92
C ARG A 215 21.16 -3.75 24.87
N SER A 216 20.77 -2.54 24.44
CA SER A 216 20.07 -1.61 25.33
C SER A 216 19.04 -0.74 24.58
N ALA A 217 18.10 -0.16 25.32
CA ALA A 217 17.17 0.83 24.77
C ALA A 217 17.90 2.08 24.26
N ARG A 218 19.05 2.43 24.87
CA ARG A 218 19.86 3.54 24.40
C ARG A 218 20.49 3.28 23.03
N GLU A 219 21.03 2.09 22.83
CA GLU A 219 21.56 1.68 21.51
C GLU A 219 20.45 1.65 20.45
N LEU A 220 19.27 1.15 20.81
CA LEU A 220 18.10 1.16 19.93
C LEU A 220 17.75 2.58 19.49
N MET A 221 17.66 3.52 20.44
CA MET A 221 17.35 4.92 20.14
C MET A 221 18.42 5.56 19.26
N GLN A 222 19.70 5.37 19.56
CA GLN A 222 20.79 5.91 18.75
C GLN A 222 20.76 5.38 17.32
N HIS A 223 20.52 4.07 17.17
CA HIS A 223 20.45 3.43 15.86
C HIS A 223 19.25 3.93 15.04
N ALA A 224 18.11 4.11 15.69
CA ALA A 224 16.90 4.63 15.07
C ALA A 224 17.06 6.09 14.62
N ILE A 225 17.65 6.95 15.46
CA ILE A 225 17.94 8.35 15.10
C ILE A 225 18.88 8.43 13.89
N GLN A 226 19.95 7.66 13.90
CA GLN A 226 20.92 7.65 12.81
C GLN A 226 20.30 7.17 11.50
N TRP A 227 19.45 6.16 11.55
CA TRP A 227 18.73 5.66 10.39
C TRP A 227 17.77 6.71 9.80
N ASN A 228 16.95 7.37 10.65
CA ASN A 228 16.05 8.43 10.21
C ASN A 228 16.78 9.61 9.56
N MET A 229 17.97 9.96 10.07
CA MET A 229 18.80 11.02 9.47
C MET A 229 19.30 10.63 8.07
N ASN A 230 19.72 9.40 7.89
CA ASN A 230 20.22 8.89 6.60
C ASN A 230 19.11 8.82 5.55
N GLU A 231 17.90 8.38 5.93
CA GLU A 231 16.75 8.31 5.01
C GLU A 231 16.29 9.69 4.52
N LYS A 232 16.34 10.72 5.39
CA LYS A 232 15.99 12.10 5.01
C LYS A 232 17.02 12.77 4.09
N THR A 233 18.20 12.19 3.95
CA THR A 233 19.31 12.77 3.16
C THR A 233 19.52 12.02 1.83
N ALA A 234 18.88 10.88 1.63
CA ALA A 234 18.99 10.01 0.44
C ALA A 234 17.88 10.29 -0.59
#